data_07ec0e5d2db9dccfd8b1693f87b818f7
#
_entry.id   07ec0e5d2db9dccfd8b1693f87b818f7
#
_cell.length_a   1.000
_cell.length_b   1.000
_cell.length_c   1.000
_cell.angle_alpha   90.00
_cell.angle_beta   90.00
_cell.angle_gamma   90.00
#
_symmetry.space_group_name_H-M   'P 1'
#
loop_
_entity.id
_entity.type
_entity.pdbx_description
1 polymer ?
#
loop_
_entity_poly.entity_id
_entity_poly.type
_entity_poly.pdbx_seq_one_letter_code
_entity_poly.pdbx_strand_id
1 'polypeptide(L)'
;MQRLRPVLLATMVILALMGVRPTPPAGALSATSSVDSRLRLDWEVGSRHGGRPVIQGYVYNDYVRSAVEVQLQVDTVDASGAVTSRQVGFVRGIVPLNDRAYFEVPVKTAGASYRVSITAFDWKDCGGGM
;
A
#
# COMPACT_ATOMS: atom_id res chain seq x y z
N MET A 1 2.67 -27.64 69.68
CA MET A 1 2.96 -26.44 68.92
C MET A 1 3.04 -26.78 67.45
N GLN A 2 1.97 -26.55 66.79
CA GLN A 2 1.91 -26.79 65.35
C GLN A 2 2.25 -25.50 64.66
N ARG A 3 3.34 -25.53 63.98
CA ARG A 3 3.69 -24.41 63.12
C ARG A 3 3.06 -24.67 61.74
N LEU A 4 2.03 -23.99 61.51
CA LEU A 4 1.49 -23.90 60.15
C LEU A 4 2.48 -23.14 59.27
N ARG A 5 3.10 -23.87 58.41
CA ARG A 5 3.83 -23.27 57.32
C ARG A 5 2.83 -22.81 56.26
N PRO A 6 2.85 -21.57 55.91
CA PRO A 6 2.07 -21.16 54.78
C PRO A 6 2.62 -21.83 53.52
N VAL A 7 1.74 -22.55 52.89
CA VAL A 7 1.99 -23.07 51.56
C VAL A 7 2.20 -21.88 50.65
N LEU A 8 3.40 -21.78 50.18
CA LEU A 8 3.68 -20.85 49.11
C LEU A 8 2.83 -21.27 47.91
N LEU A 9 1.81 -20.50 47.69
CA LEU A 9 1.15 -20.51 46.41
C LEU A 9 2.17 -20.09 45.36
N ALA A 10 2.55 -21.04 44.57
CA ALA A 10 3.27 -20.73 43.34
C ALA A 10 2.38 -19.83 42.49
N THR A 11 2.73 -18.61 42.49
CA THR A 11 2.16 -17.66 41.54
C THR A 11 2.55 -18.16 40.16
N MET A 12 1.62 -18.77 39.53
CA MET A 12 1.74 -19.10 38.12
C MET A 12 1.78 -17.78 37.39
N VAL A 13 2.96 -17.36 37.03
CA VAL A 13 3.14 -16.26 36.08
C VAL A 13 2.64 -16.79 34.75
N ILE A 14 1.43 -16.49 34.45
CA ILE A 14 0.95 -16.63 33.10
C ILE A 14 1.72 -15.56 32.30
N LEU A 15 2.79 -16.00 31.70
CA LEU A 15 3.34 -15.25 30.61
C LEU A 15 2.25 -15.20 29.52
N ALA A 16 1.52 -14.14 29.50
CA ALA A 16 0.75 -13.82 28.33
C ALA A 16 1.78 -13.66 27.22
N LEU A 17 1.90 -14.68 26.41
CA LEU A 17 2.54 -14.57 25.12
C LEU A 17 1.71 -13.54 24.37
N MET A 18 2.09 -12.31 24.52
CA MET A 18 1.74 -11.27 23.58
C MET A 18 2.30 -11.74 22.27
N GLY A 19 1.44 -12.35 21.47
CA GLY A 19 1.81 -12.70 20.13
C GLY A 19 2.27 -11.44 19.44
N VAL A 20 3.56 -11.31 19.30
CA VAL A 20 4.13 -10.28 18.44
C VAL A 20 3.64 -10.64 17.05
N ARG A 21 2.62 -9.96 16.61
CA ARG A 21 2.20 -10.04 15.24
C ARG A 21 3.34 -9.47 14.41
N PRO A 22 3.88 -10.24 13.49
CA PRO A 22 4.86 -9.67 12.59
C PRO A 22 4.17 -8.53 11.86
N THR A 23 4.62 -7.33 12.13
CA THR A 23 4.23 -6.18 11.33
C THR A 23 4.80 -6.43 9.96
N PRO A 24 3.98 -6.50 8.90
CA PRO A 24 4.52 -6.60 7.57
C PRO A 24 5.42 -5.38 7.34
N PRO A 25 6.58 -5.55 6.70
CA PRO A 25 7.45 -4.43 6.42
C PRO A 25 6.64 -3.37 5.68
N ALA A 26 6.78 -2.13 6.13
CA ALA A 26 6.16 -0.99 5.46
C ALA A 26 6.56 -1.04 3.97
N GLY A 27 5.61 -1.12 3.08
CA GLY A 27 5.85 -1.21 1.64
C GLY A 27 5.66 -2.60 1.03
N ALA A 28 5.50 -3.66 1.82
CA ALA A 28 5.29 -5.00 1.29
C ALA A 28 3.82 -5.34 1.00
N LEU A 29 2.91 -4.43 1.24
CA LEU A 29 1.48 -4.68 1.07
C LEU A 29 0.97 -3.99 -0.17
N SER A 30 1.20 -4.64 -1.27
CA SER A 30 0.50 -4.34 -2.50
C SER A 30 -0.82 -5.09 -2.52
N ALA A 31 -1.82 -4.53 -1.91
CA ALA A 31 -3.16 -4.92 -2.27
C ALA A 31 -3.40 -4.38 -3.67
N THR A 32 -3.20 -5.22 -4.67
CA THR A 32 -3.40 -4.83 -6.06
C THR A 32 -4.89 -4.74 -6.33
N SER A 33 -5.40 -3.55 -6.28
CA SER A 33 -6.75 -3.24 -6.72
C SER A 33 -6.67 -2.47 -8.02
N SER A 34 -7.02 -3.11 -9.09
CA SER A 34 -7.06 -2.52 -10.42
C SER A 34 -8.44 -2.72 -11.04
N VAL A 35 -8.90 -1.72 -11.75
CA VAL A 35 -10.15 -1.82 -12.54
C VAL A 35 -10.01 -2.78 -13.72
N ASP A 36 -8.81 -3.14 -14.08
CA ASP A 36 -8.52 -4.06 -15.17
C ASP A 36 -7.33 -4.95 -14.79
N SER A 37 -7.49 -6.26 -14.93
CA SER A 37 -6.47 -7.24 -14.61
C SER A 37 -5.21 -7.17 -15.49
N ARG A 38 -5.27 -6.46 -16.59
CA ARG A 38 -4.13 -6.24 -17.51
C ARG A 38 -3.16 -5.18 -16.99
N LEU A 39 -3.59 -4.37 -16.04
CA LEU A 39 -2.73 -3.42 -15.33
C LEU A 39 -2.49 -3.94 -13.91
N ARG A 40 -1.23 -4.04 -13.54
CA ARG A 40 -0.79 -4.42 -12.19
C ARG A 40 -0.06 -3.25 -11.54
N LEU A 41 -0.23 -3.15 -10.25
CA LEU A 41 0.37 -2.08 -9.45
C LEU A 41 1.34 -2.69 -8.44
N ASP A 42 2.55 -2.18 -8.42
CA ASP A 42 3.54 -2.46 -7.40
C ASP A 42 4.04 -1.14 -6.82
N TRP A 43 3.98 -1.01 -5.50
CA TRP A 43 4.28 0.25 -4.85
C TRP A 43 4.86 0.07 -3.45
N GLU A 44 5.54 1.09 -2.99
CA GLU A 44 6.09 1.19 -1.64
C GLU A 44 5.95 2.61 -1.11
N VAL A 45 6.11 2.75 0.19
CA VAL A 45 6.18 4.06 0.83
C VAL A 45 7.65 4.48 0.90
N GLY A 46 7.97 5.55 0.20
CA GLY A 46 9.27 6.19 0.26
C GLY A 46 9.23 7.47 1.09
N SER A 47 10.35 8.14 1.16
CA SER A 47 10.49 9.41 1.87
C SER A 47 11.16 10.43 0.96
N ARG A 48 10.62 11.62 0.94
CA ARG A 48 11.23 12.80 0.30
C ARG A 48 11.99 13.65 1.31
N HIS A 49 12.70 14.64 0.80
CA HIS A 49 13.33 15.66 1.63
C HIS A 49 12.36 16.23 2.66
N GLY A 50 12.79 16.26 3.92
CA GLY A 50 11.96 16.67 5.03
C GLY A 50 11.09 15.56 5.62
N GLY A 51 11.33 14.29 5.27
CA GLY A 51 10.63 13.15 5.84
C GLY A 51 9.19 12.99 5.37
N ARG A 52 8.77 13.69 4.34
CA ARG A 52 7.41 13.58 3.80
C ARG A 52 7.24 12.24 3.09
N PRO A 53 6.18 11.49 3.41
CA PRO A 53 5.92 10.23 2.73
C PRO A 53 5.56 10.44 1.27
N VAL A 54 6.01 9.52 0.43
CA VAL A 54 5.67 9.44 -0.99
C VAL A 54 5.30 8.02 -1.33
N ILE A 55 4.25 7.85 -2.09
CA ILE A 55 3.92 6.55 -2.69
C ILE A 55 4.64 6.49 -4.03
N GLN A 56 5.47 5.47 -4.19
CA GLN A 56 6.26 5.29 -5.40
C GLN A 56 6.23 3.85 -5.85
N GLY A 57 6.36 3.64 -7.13
CA GLY A 57 6.35 2.28 -7.68
C GLY A 57 6.18 2.25 -9.17
N TYR A 58 5.61 1.15 -9.64
CA TYR A 58 5.40 0.90 -11.06
C TYR A 58 3.98 0.44 -11.34
N VAL A 59 3.46 0.89 -12.46
CA VAL A 59 2.29 0.29 -13.10
C VAL A 59 2.80 -0.60 -14.22
N TYR A 60 2.47 -1.87 -14.16
CA TYR A 60 2.80 -2.86 -15.18
C TYR A 60 1.63 -3.03 -16.13
N ASN A 61 1.92 -3.01 -17.39
CA ASN A 61 0.94 -3.24 -18.44
C ASN A 61 1.23 -4.57 -19.14
N ASP A 62 0.37 -5.54 -18.91
CA ASP A 62 0.47 -6.88 -19.51
C ASP A 62 -0.40 -7.02 -20.76
N TYR A 63 -0.64 -5.93 -21.44
CA TYR A 63 -1.51 -5.90 -22.60
C TYR A 63 -0.78 -5.38 -23.85
N VAL A 64 -1.36 -5.62 -25.00
CA VAL A 64 -0.81 -5.28 -26.31
C VAL A 64 -1.02 -3.83 -26.71
N ARG A 65 -1.66 -3.05 -25.86
CA ARG A 65 -1.92 -1.63 -26.08
C ARG A 65 -1.33 -0.83 -24.91
N SER A 66 -0.84 0.35 -25.19
CA SER A 66 -0.39 1.27 -24.14
C SER A 66 -1.58 1.84 -23.38
N ALA A 67 -1.42 2.00 -22.09
CA ALA A 67 -2.39 2.69 -21.25
C ALA A 67 -2.01 4.16 -21.12
N VAL A 68 -3.01 5.02 -21.12
CA VAL A 68 -2.86 6.47 -20.98
C VAL A 68 -3.79 6.99 -19.88
N GLU A 69 -3.47 8.17 -19.37
CA GLU A 69 -4.28 8.84 -18.35
C GLU A 69 -4.57 7.94 -17.14
N VAL A 70 -3.57 7.17 -16.72
CA VAL A 70 -3.72 6.24 -15.60
C VAL A 70 -3.85 7.03 -14.31
N GLN A 71 -5.01 6.91 -13.70
CA GLN A 71 -5.35 7.58 -12.45
C GLN A 71 -5.18 6.63 -11.28
N LEU A 72 -4.47 7.10 -10.26
CA LEU A 72 -4.26 6.41 -9.01
C LEU A 72 -5.04 7.09 -7.90
N GLN A 73 -5.60 6.28 -7.01
CA GLN A 73 -6.19 6.75 -5.77
C GLN A 73 -5.32 6.28 -4.61
N VAL A 74 -4.96 7.21 -3.75
CA VAL A 74 -4.22 6.93 -2.52
C VAL A 74 -5.11 7.25 -1.34
N ASP A 75 -5.44 6.23 -0.57
CA ASP A 75 -6.16 6.36 0.68
C ASP A 75 -5.18 6.32 1.84
N THR A 76 -5.22 7.31 2.70
CA THR A 76 -4.50 7.32 3.96
C THR A 76 -5.35 6.65 5.03
N VAL A 77 -4.78 5.69 5.72
CA VAL A 77 -5.48 4.84 6.68
C VAL A 77 -4.85 5.04 8.06
N ASP A 78 -5.68 5.24 9.08
CA ASP A 78 -5.22 5.36 10.46
C ASP A 78 -5.00 3.99 11.13
N ALA A 79 -4.55 4.01 12.38
CA ALA A 79 -4.26 2.80 13.14
C ALA A 79 -5.51 1.92 13.38
N SER A 80 -6.71 2.49 13.30
CA SER A 80 -7.97 1.75 13.44
C SER A 80 -8.44 1.12 12.12
N GLY A 81 -7.78 1.41 11.01
CA GLY A 81 -8.17 0.96 9.68
C GLY A 81 -9.14 1.89 8.96
N ALA A 82 -9.44 3.05 9.54
CA ALA A 82 -10.31 4.03 8.91
C ALA A 82 -9.56 4.89 7.89
N VAL A 83 -10.20 5.17 6.77
CA VAL A 83 -9.68 6.09 5.77
C VAL A 83 -9.85 7.53 6.27
N THR A 84 -8.75 8.22 6.47
CA THR A 84 -8.73 9.61 6.96
C THR A 84 -8.53 10.63 5.85
N SER A 85 -7.98 10.23 4.74
CA SER A 85 -7.75 11.09 3.59
C SER A 85 -7.75 10.28 2.30
N ARG A 86 -8.21 10.90 1.25
CA ARG A 86 -8.19 10.32 -0.09
C ARG A 86 -7.65 11.34 -1.07
N GLN A 87 -6.67 10.93 -1.86
CA GLN A 87 -6.12 11.79 -2.89
C GLN A 87 -5.97 11.05 -4.20
N VAL A 88 -5.94 11.82 -5.27
CA VAL A 88 -5.78 11.33 -6.63
C VAL A 88 -4.41 11.75 -7.15
N GLY A 89 -3.74 10.83 -7.80
CA GLY A 89 -2.53 11.08 -8.54
C GLY A 89 -2.61 10.49 -9.94
N PHE A 90 -1.65 10.80 -10.76
CA PHE A 90 -1.59 10.30 -12.14
C PHE A 90 -0.21 9.74 -12.44
N VAL A 91 -0.18 8.69 -13.24
CA VAL A 91 1.05 8.27 -13.89
C VAL A 91 1.36 9.24 -15.01
N ARG A 92 2.55 9.81 -15.00
CA ARG A 92 2.97 10.74 -16.05
C ARG A 92 3.22 10.01 -17.36
N GLY A 93 2.61 10.49 -18.41
CA GLY A 93 2.76 9.92 -19.74
C GLY A 93 1.99 8.62 -19.92
N ILE A 94 2.54 7.73 -20.71
CA ILE A 94 1.93 6.44 -21.03
C ILE A 94 2.56 5.31 -20.23
N VAL A 95 1.77 4.26 -19.99
CA VAL A 95 2.29 2.96 -19.58
C VAL A 95 2.40 2.10 -20.83
N PRO A 96 3.62 1.87 -21.34
CA PRO A 96 3.80 1.21 -22.62
C PRO A 96 3.26 -0.21 -22.62
N LEU A 97 2.84 -0.69 -23.78
CA LEU A 97 2.41 -2.07 -23.97
C LEU A 97 3.51 -3.06 -23.55
N ASN A 98 3.12 -4.12 -22.86
CA ASN A 98 4.03 -5.14 -22.32
C ASN A 98 5.23 -4.58 -21.55
N ASP A 99 5.05 -3.47 -20.86
CA ASP A 99 6.09 -2.76 -20.13
C ASP A 99 5.51 -2.13 -18.86
N ARG A 100 6.27 -1.27 -18.24
CA ARG A 100 5.91 -0.58 -17.00
C ARG A 100 6.20 0.90 -17.07
N ALA A 101 5.58 1.65 -16.19
CA ALA A 101 5.88 3.05 -15.97
C ALA A 101 6.04 3.33 -14.47
N TYR A 102 7.04 4.12 -14.15
CA TYR A 102 7.27 4.58 -12.78
C TYR A 102 6.30 5.69 -12.41
N PHE A 103 5.88 5.71 -11.15
CA PHE A 103 5.07 6.81 -10.63
C PHE A 103 5.52 7.22 -9.23
N GLU A 104 5.21 8.44 -8.89
CA GLU A 104 5.32 9.00 -7.54
C GLU A 104 4.08 9.82 -7.22
N VAL A 105 3.51 9.60 -6.06
CA VAL A 105 2.41 10.41 -5.53
C VAL A 105 2.80 10.88 -4.13
N PRO A 106 3.11 12.16 -3.97
CA PRO A 106 3.37 12.73 -2.64
C PRO A 106 2.12 12.63 -1.77
N VAL A 107 2.28 12.12 -0.57
CA VAL A 107 1.17 11.98 0.38
C VAL A 107 0.97 13.30 1.12
N LYS A 108 -0.22 13.84 1.07
CA LYS A 108 -0.57 15.10 1.76
C LYS A 108 -0.72 14.93 3.26
N THR A 109 -1.23 13.78 3.68
CA THR A 109 -1.49 13.49 5.09
C THR A 109 -0.86 12.14 5.43
N ALA A 110 0.09 12.14 6.35
CA ALA A 110 0.70 10.91 6.84
C ALA A 110 -0.31 10.08 7.64
N GLY A 111 -0.23 8.76 7.51
CA GLY A 111 -1.07 7.82 8.23
C GLY A 111 -0.30 6.58 8.68
N ALA A 112 -1.00 5.67 9.32
CA ALA A 112 -0.42 4.40 9.76
C ALA A 112 -0.14 3.48 8.57
N SER A 113 -0.98 3.53 7.55
CA SER A 113 -0.84 2.77 6.30
C SER A 113 -1.53 3.48 5.14
N TYR A 114 -1.36 2.93 3.95
CA TYR A 114 -1.94 3.48 2.73
C TYR A 114 -2.55 2.36 1.89
N ARG A 115 -3.55 2.72 1.11
CA ARG A 115 -4.10 1.86 0.06
C ARG A 115 -3.97 2.59 -1.26
N VAL A 116 -3.45 1.89 -2.26
CA VAL A 116 -3.26 2.46 -3.59
C VAL A 116 -4.00 1.59 -4.60
N SER A 117 -4.74 2.23 -5.47
CA SER A 117 -5.50 1.54 -6.51
C SER A 117 -5.50 2.33 -7.80
N ILE A 118 -5.63 1.63 -8.91
CA ILE A 118 -5.87 2.24 -10.21
C ILE A 118 -7.39 2.39 -10.35
N THR A 119 -7.85 3.62 -10.55
CA THR A 119 -9.28 3.93 -10.57
C THR A 119 -9.80 4.28 -11.95
N ALA A 120 -8.93 4.74 -12.85
CA ALA A 120 -9.30 5.06 -14.21
C ALA A 120 -8.09 5.01 -15.13
N PHE A 121 -8.29 4.70 -16.38
CA PHE A 121 -7.31 4.80 -17.45
C PHE A 121 -8.01 4.63 -18.79
N ASP A 122 -7.30 4.94 -19.87
CA ASP A 122 -7.73 4.66 -21.23
C ASP A 122 -6.67 3.84 -21.97
N TRP A 123 -7.11 3.02 -22.91
CA TRP A 123 -6.20 2.38 -23.85
C TRP A 123 -5.93 3.33 -25.00
N LYS A 124 -4.64 3.56 -25.25
CA LYS A 124 -4.25 4.34 -26.42
C LYS A 124 -4.68 3.60 -27.69
N ASP A 125 -5.31 4.31 -28.58
CA ASP A 125 -5.70 3.75 -29.87
C ASP A 125 -4.47 3.27 -30.65
N CYS A 126 -4.57 2.05 -31.17
CA CYS A 126 -3.52 1.50 -32.00
C CYS A 126 -3.49 2.26 -33.33
N GLY A 127 -2.69 3.31 -33.39
CA GLY A 127 -2.26 3.92 -34.65
C GLY A 127 -3.32 4.08 -35.74
N GLY A 128 -4.56 4.24 -35.33
CA GLY A 128 -5.63 4.49 -36.24
C GLY A 128 -5.50 5.86 -36.89
N GLY A 129 -4.29 6.26 -37.15
CA GLY A 129 -4.04 7.53 -37.78
C GLY A 129 -4.73 7.56 -39.13
N MET A 130 -5.74 8.24 -39.14
CA MET A 130 -6.25 8.80 -40.37
C MET A 130 -5.91 10.24 -40.37
#